data_35e7f400de66e8fdad52f01b517ef43d
#
_entry.id   35e7f400de66e8fdad52f01b517ef43d
#
_cell.length_a   1.000
_cell.length_b   1.000
_cell.length_c   1.000
_cell.angle_alpha   90.00
_cell.angle_beta   90.00
_cell.angle_gamma   90.00
#
_symmetry.space_group_name_H-M   'P 1'
#
loop_
_entity.id
_entity.type
_entity.pdbx_description
1 polymer ?
#
loop_
_entity_poly.entity_id
_entity_poly.type
_entity_poly.pdbx_seq_one_letter_code
_entity_poly.pdbx_strand_id
1 'polypeptide(L)'
;MKTAIYETNLSDAQWAIIKPMLPPVSKRGRPPTDRRLVLDAVLYIVKGGIPWRLLPSGFPTWKTVHSIFRKWTLNHTWEGINGQLRALVREQEDKRCRPTAAILDSQSVKSDGHGGTVGYDAGKKIKGRKRHLLVDTLGLVLGVLVTAASIPERQGAQLLLSRVLAWCNWLRRMWVDGGYSGPDFAQWVRGLRPKLQVEVVKRSDKTSGFTVMPKRWVVERTFGWLMRHRRLVRDYERTEISAEAWIYIAMIRIQLRRLA
;
A
#
# COMPACT_ATOMS: atom_id res chain seq x y z
N MET A 1 -7.56 -23.09 24.56
CA MET A 1 -8.44 -21.94 24.26
C MET A 1 -8.95 -22.07 22.84
N LYS A 2 -10.28 -22.10 22.61
CA LYS A 2 -10.83 -22.04 21.23
C LYS A 2 -10.49 -20.65 20.68
N THR A 3 -9.75 -20.57 19.59
CA THR A 3 -9.46 -19.32 18.89
C THR A 3 -10.77 -18.74 18.37
N ALA A 4 -11.11 -17.52 18.76
CA ALA A 4 -12.29 -16.86 18.23
C ALA A 4 -12.16 -16.70 16.71
N ILE A 5 -13.19 -17.14 15.96
CA ILE A 5 -13.20 -17.04 14.50
C ILE A 5 -13.81 -15.69 14.14
N TYR A 6 -12.99 -14.84 13.50
CA TYR A 6 -13.41 -13.56 12.93
C TYR A 6 -13.41 -13.63 11.41
N GLU A 7 -14.30 -12.88 10.75
CA GLU A 7 -14.34 -12.78 9.27
C GLU A 7 -12.99 -12.34 8.66
N THR A 8 -12.13 -11.78 9.47
CA THR A 8 -10.79 -11.33 9.06
C THR A 8 -9.71 -12.38 9.16
N ASN A 9 -9.99 -13.53 9.79
CA ASN A 9 -9.03 -14.61 9.93
C ASN A 9 -8.72 -15.23 8.55
N LEU A 10 -7.48 -15.65 8.38
CA LEU A 10 -7.04 -16.34 7.18
C LEU A 10 -7.72 -17.72 7.07
N SER A 11 -8.24 -18.03 5.89
CA SER A 11 -8.61 -19.41 5.55
C SER A 11 -7.35 -20.28 5.50
N ASP A 12 -7.53 -21.62 5.53
CA ASP A 12 -6.37 -22.53 5.41
C ASP A 12 -5.68 -22.38 4.06
N ALA A 13 -6.45 -22.13 2.99
CA ALA A 13 -5.89 -21.86 1.66
C ALA A 13 -5.07 -20.56 1.64
N GLN A 14 -5.58 -19.47 2.21
CA GLN A 14 -4.84 -18.21 2.32
C GLN A 14 -3.58 -18.35 3.18
N TRP A 15 -3.67 -19.12 4.28
CA TRP A 15 -2.52 -19.40 5.11
C TRP A 15 -1.46 -20.21 4.36
N ALA A 16 -1.85 -21.23 3.60
CA ALA A 16 -0.91 -22.02 2.79
C ALA A 16 -0.14 -21.17 1.79
N ILE A 17 -0.79 -20.15 1.20
CA ILE A 17 -0.16 -19.21 0.25
C ILE A 17 0.84 -18.29 0.96
N ILE A 18 0.46 -17.66 2.09
CA ILE A 18 1.30 -16.61 2.71
C ILE A 18 2.38 -17.17 3.63
N LYS A 19 2.18 -18.35 4.22
CA LYS A 19 3.12 -18.98 5.18
C LYS A 19 4.56 -19.05 4.67
N PRO A 20 4.86 -19.50 3.43
CA PRO A 20 6.23 -19.59 2.92
C PRO A 20 6.88 -18.22 2.68
N MET A 21 6.11 -17.14 2.58
CA MET A 21 6.62 -15.77 2.37
C MET A 21 7.08 -15.09 3.65
N LEU A 22 6.77 -15.70 4.82
CA LEU A 22 7.14 -15.14 6.13
C LEU A 22 8.63 -15.38 6.42
N PRO A 23 9.30 -14.45 7.13
CA PRO A 23 10.69 -14.63 7.52
C PRO A 23 10.90 -15.93 8.31
N PRO A 24 12.05 -16.57 8.26
CA PRO A 24 12.33 -17.78 9.02
C PRO A 24 12.20 -17.55 10.53
N VAL A 25 11.81 -18.60 11.26
CA VAL A 25 11.67 -18.58 12.72
C VAL A 25 13.04 -18.80 13.34
N SER A 26 13.39 -18.02 14.38
CA SER A 26 14.57 -18.33 15.18
C SER A 26 14.39 -19.68 15.88
N LYS A 27 15.39 -20.54 15.76
CA LYS A 27 15.44 -21.83 16.48
C LYS A 27 15.95 -21.70 17.92
N ARG A 28 16.44 -20.50 18.30
CA ARG A 28 17.01 -20.22 19.61
C ARG A 28 16.06 -19.33 20.43
N GLY A 29 15.98 -19.56 21.73
CA GLY A 29 15.22 -18.77 22.68
C GLY A 29 13.80 -19.28 22.92
N ARG A 30 12.92 -18.41 23.43
CA ARG A 30 11.51 -18.74 23.72
C ARG A 30 10.79 -19.21 22.44
N PRO A 31 9.92 -20.22 22.52
CA PRO A 31 9.09 -20.63 21.39
C PRO A 31 8.39 -19.42 20.74
N PRO A 32 8.42 -19.31 19.42
CA PRO A 32 7.82 -18.17 18.72
C PRO A 32 6.30 -18.20 18.87
N THR A 33 5.71 -17.02 18.95
CA THR A 33 4.25 -16.86 18.85
C THR A 33 3.76 -17.40 17.52
N ASP A 34 2.61 -18.07 17.53
CA ASP A 34 1.97 -18.54 16.30
C ASP A 34 1.78 -17.38 15.31
N ARG A 35 2.39 -17.52 14.15
CA ARG A 35 2.43 -16.47 13.13
C ARG A 35 1.12 -16.29 12.41
N ARG A 36 0.30 -17.36 12.31
CA ARG A 36 -1.03 -17.26 11.76
C ARG A 36 -1.89 -16.37 12.64
N LEU A 37 -1.86 -16.59 13.96
CA LEU A 37 -2.58 -15.74 14.92
C LEU A 37 -2.08 -14.29 14.92
N VAL A 38 -0.79 -14.08 14.70
CA VAL A 38 -0.24 -12.71 14.55
C VAL A 38 -0.77 -12.03 13.29
N LEU A 39 -0.80 -12.73 12.15
CA LEU A 39 -1.36 -12.20 10.91
C LEU A 39 -2.86 -11.93 11.05
N ASP A 40 -3.61 -12.85 11.62
CA ASP A 40 -5.05 -12.69 11.87
C ASP A 40 -5.33 -11.45 12.72
N ALA A 41 -4.53 -11.23 13.78
CA ALA A 41 -4.62 -10.04 14.62
C ALA A 41 -4.33 -8.74 13.83
N VAL A 42 -3.30 -8.74 12.98
CA VAL A 42 -2.97 -7.58 12.14
C VAL A 42 -4.06 -7.32 11.09
N LEU A 43 -4.58 -8.36 10.45
CA LEU A 43 -5.70 -8.25 9.50
C LEU A 43 -6.99 -7.77 10.18
N TYR A 44 -7.23 -8.19 11.42
CA TYR A 44 -8.34 -7.70 12.23
C TYR A 44 -8.21 -6.20 12.51
N ILE A 45 -7.00 -5.73 12.91
CA ILE A 45 -6.75 -4.31 13.16
C ILE A 45 -6.91 -3.47 11.90
N VAL A 46 -6.34 -3.88 10.76
CA VAL A 46 -6.44 -3.08 9.53
C VAL A 46 -7.88 -2.96 9.06
N LYS A 47 -8.66 -4.02 9.16
CA LYS A 47 -10.08 -4.03 8.74
C LYS A 47 -10.95 -3.28 9.71
N GLY A 48 -10.81 -3.54 11.02
CA GLY A 48 -11.65 -2.98 12.07
C GLY A 48 -11.29 -1.55 12.48
N GLY A 49 -10.02 -1.12 12.28
CA GLY A 49 -9.52 0.20 12.65
C GLY A 49 -9.31 0.41 14.14
N ILE A 50 -9.32 -0.66 14.94
CA ILE A 50 -9.20 -0.58 16.40
C ILE A 50 -7.81 -0.13 16.87
N PRO A 51 -7.70 0.54 18.03
CA PRO A 51 -6.43 0.76 18.71
C PRO A 51 -5.77 -0.56 19.11
N TRP A 52 -4.43 -0.61 19.13
CA TRP A 52 -3.68 -1.80 19.52
C TRP A 52 -4.11 -2.40 20.85
N ARG A 53 -4.36 -1.54 21.84
CA ARG A 53 -4.73 -1.95 23.21
C ARG A 53 -6.11 -2.59 23.32
N LEU A 54 -6.95 -2.41 22.30
CA LEU A 54 -8.29 -3.00 22.23
C LEU A 54 -8.32 -4.32 21.43
N LEU A 55 -7.14 -4.90 21.14
CA LEU A 55 -7.07 -6.19 20.48
C LEU A 55 -7.74 -7.25 21.37
N PRO A 56 -8.74 -8.02 20.86
CA PRO A 56 -9.43 -9.05 21.63
C PRO A 56 -8.50 -10.12 22.23
N SER A 57 -8.87 -10.66 23.39
CA SER A 57 -8.10 -11.66 24.14
C SER A 57 -7.91 -13.00 23.42
N GLY A 58 -8.70 -13.28 22.38
CA GLY A 58 -8.52 -14.46 21.52
C GLY A 58 -7.28 -14.42 20.63
N PHE A 59 -6.66 -13.25 20.48
CA PHE A 59 -5.37 -13.05 19.81
C PHE A 59 -4.20 -13.05 20.80
N PRO A 60 -2.96 -13.17 20.31
CA PRO A 60 -1.78 -12.93 21.15
C PRO A 60 -1.82 -11.51 21.71
N THR A 61 -1.13 -11.28 22.84
CA THR A 61 -1.15 -9.96 23.49
C THR A 61 -0.78 -8.86 22.49
N TRP A 62 -1.45 -7.71 22.58
CA TRP A 62 -1.22 -6.60 21.66
C TRP A 62 0.25 -6.14 21.62
N LYS A 63 0.98 -6.24 22.74
CA LYS A 63 2.42 -5.92 22.80
C LYS A 63 3.24 -6.84 21.89
N THR A 64 2.95 -8.14 21.91
CA THR A 64 3.62 -9.13 21.06
C THR A 64 3.30 -8.89 19.59
N VAL A 65 2.01 -8.71 19.25
CA VAL A 65 1.59 -8.45 17.86
C VAL A 65 2.21 -7.16 17.34
N HIS A 66 2.18 -6.09 18.12
CA HIS A 66 2.78 -4.81 17.75
C HIS A 66 4.31 -4.90 17.56
N SER A 67 5.00 -5.62 18.43
CA SER A 67 6.45 -5.84 18.31
C SER A 67 6.80 -6.55 16.99
N ILE A 68 6.04 -7.60 16.63
CA ILE A 68 6.24 -8.33 15.38
C ILE A 68 5.86 -7.45 14.17
N PHE A 69 4.73 -6.74 14.23
CA PHE A 69 4.33 -5.76 13.21
C PHE A 69 5.46 -4.75 12.96
N ARG A 70 5.99 -4.13 14.02
CA ARG A 70 7.09 -3.17 13.92
C ARG A 70 8.35 -3.79 13.32
N LYS A 71 8.73 -5.00 13.76
CA LYS A 71 9.88 -5.73 13.20
C LYS A 71 9.69 -5.98 11.69
N TRP A 72 8.51 -6.45 11.27
CA TRP A 72 8.21 -6.73 9.86
C TRP A 72 8.07 -5.46 9.02
N THR A 73 7.70 -4.33 9.64
CA THR A 73 7.71 -3.01 9.00
C THR A 73 9.14 -2.55 8.73
N LEU A 74 10.01 -2.59 9.73
CA LEU A 74 11.39 -2.09 9.64
C LEU A 74 12.28 -2.91 8.69
N ASN A 75 12.01 -4.19 8.54
CA ASN A 75 12.76 -5.07 7.63
C ASN A 75 12.05 -5.29 6.28
N HIS A 76 11.07 -4.46 5.93
CA HIS A 76 10.35 -4.48 4.65
C HIS A 76 9.63 -5.80 4.32
N THR A 77 9.30 -6.62 5.33
CA THR A 77 8.58 -7.90 5.12
C THR A 77 7.23 -7.69 4.45
N TRP A 78 6.45 -6.67 4.86
CA TRP A 78 5.14 -6.38 4.28
C TRP A 78 5.22 -6.04 2.79
N GLU A 79 6.22 -5.26 2.41
CA GLU A 79 6.50 -4.91 1.02
C GLU A 79 6.89 -6.16 0.21
N GLY A 80 7.76 -7.02 0.76
CA GLY A 80 8.17 -8.26 0.13
C GLY A 80 7.01 -9.23 -0.09
N ILE A 81 6.14 -9.43 0.92
CA ILE A 81 4.93 -10.28 0.81
C ILE A 81 3.97 -9.70 -0.25
N ASN A 82 3.71 -8.38 -0.20
CA ASN A 82 2.88 -7.73 -1.21
C ASN A 82 3.41 -7.96 -2.63
N GLY A 83 4.73 -7.89 -2.82
CA GLY A 83 5.37 -8.12 -4.12
C GLY A 83 5.18 -9.55 -4.64
N GLN A 84 5.33 -10.56 -3.77
CA GLN A 84 5.14 -11.97 -4.12
C GLN A 84 3.67 -12.27 -4.43
N LEU A 85 2.74 -11.83 -3.59
CA LEU A 85 1.30 -12.01 -3.83
C LEU A 85 0.83 -11.29 -5.09
N ARG A 86 1.37 -10.11 -5.39
CA ARG A 86 1.10 -9.40 -6.64
C ARG A 86 1.50 -10.25 -7.85
N ALA A 87 2.66 -10.89 -7.82
CA ALA A 87 3.09 -11.77 -8.91
C ALA A 87 2.09 -12.91 -9.13
N LEU A 88 1.67 -13.60 -8.07
CA LEU A 88 0.70 -14.69 -8.13
C LEU A 88 -0.67 -14.22 -8.68
N VAL A 89 -1.20 -13.09 -8.18
CA VAL A 89 -2.48 -12.56 -8.70
C VAL A 89 -2.35 -12.20 -10.18
N ARG A 90 -1.20 -11.66 -10.60
CA ARG A 90 -1.00 -11.33 -12.01
C ARG A 90 -0.94 -12.57 -12.90
N GLU A 91 -0.28 -13.61 -12.44
CA GLU A 91 -0.21 -14.91 -13.14
C GLU A 91 -1.59 -15.55 -13.26
N GLN A 92 -2.42 -15.51 -12.21
CA GLN A 92 -3.81 -15.99 -12.23
C GLN A 92 -4.68 -15.21 -13.22
N GLU A 93 -4.35 -13.94 -13.49
CA GLU A 93 -5.05 -13.07 -14.45
C GLU A 93 -4.37 -13.07 -15.84
N ASP A 94 -3.61 -14.10 -16.19
CA ASP A 94 -2.87 -14.25 -17.45
C ASP A 94 -1.98 -13.04 -17.79
N LYS A 95 -1.41 -12.41 -16.78
CA LYS A 95 -0.48 -11.29 -16.91
C LYS A 95 0.92 -11.69 -16.51
N ARG A 96 1.92 -11.07 -17.15
CA ARG A 96 3.32 -11.23 -16.72
C ARG A 96 3.46 -10.86 -15.25
N CYS A 97 4.16 -11.63 -14.45
CA CYS A 97 4.42 -11.36 -13.02
C CYS A 97 5.03 -9.97 -12.79
N ARG A 98 5.84 -9.48 -13.72
CA ARG A 98 6.43 -8.13 -13.72
C ARG A 98 5.63 -7.20 -14.64
N PRO A 99 4.91 -6.19 -14.11
CA PRO A 99 4.13 -5.27 -14.91
C PRO A 99 5.02 -4.31 -15.72
N THR A 100 4.76 -4.12 -16.99
CA THR A 100 5.49 -3.16 -17.84
C THR A 100 4.88 -1.76 -17.82
N ALA A 101 3.69 -1.62 -17.24
CA ALA A 101 2.98 -0.35 -17.13
C ALA A 101 2.49 -0.13 -15.70
N ALA A 102 2.47 1.13 -15.26
CA ALA A 102 2.04 1.54 -13.93
C ALA A 102 1.22 2.84 -13.99
N ILE A 103 0.47 3.11 -12.92
CA ILE A 103 -0.28 4.34 -12.72
C ILE A 103 0.20 4.95 -11.39
N LEU A 104 0.49 6.24 -11.42
CA LEU A 104 0.91 7.02 -10.25
C LEU A 104 -0.15 8.06 -9.91
N ASP A 105 -0.51 8.13 -8.63
CA ASP A 105 -1.41 9.15 -8.10
C ASP A 105 -1.21 9.35 -6.61
N SER A 106 -1.85 10.38 -6.02
CA SER A 106 -1.78 10.69 -4.60
C SER A 106 -3.15 10.95 -3.98
N GLN A 107 -3.27 10.58 -2.70
CA GLN A 107 -4.44 10.85 -1.87
C GLN A 107 -4.03 11.52 -0.57
N SER A 108 -4.63 12.68 -0.26
CA SER A 108 -4.50 13.30 1.06
C SER A 108 -5.53 12.71 2.02
N VAL A 109 -5.10 12.37 3.23
CA VAL A 109 -5.95 11.82 4.30
C VAL A 109 -5.76 12.62 5.58
N LYS A 110 -6.85 12.79 6.34
CA LYS A 110 -6.81 13.45 7.64
C LYS A 110 -5.97 12.63 8.61
N SER A 111 -5.12 13.28 9.40
CA SER A 111 -4.46 12.68 10.57
C SER A 111 -5.28 12.95 11.83
N ASP A 112 -5.08 12.12 12.86
CA ASP A 112 -5.64 12.35 14.19
C ASP A 112 -4.85 13.36 15.03
N GLY A 113 -3.67 13.76 14.54
CA GLY A 113 -2.80 14.72 15.21
C GLY A 113 -1.89 14.15 16.30
N HIS A 114 -1.87 12.84 16.51
CA HIS A 114 -1.10 12.19 17.59
C HIS A 114 0.39 11.97 17.30
N GLY A 115 1.00 12.82 16.50
CA GLY A 115 2.46 12.82 16.27
C GLY A 115 2.87 12.54 14.83
N GLY A 116 4.18 12.59 14.59
CA GLY A 116 4.78 12.46 13.27
C GLY A 116 4.62 13.69 12.38
N THR A 117 5.13 13.60 11.17
CA THR A 117 5.11 14.69 10.19
C THR A 117 3.71 14.84 9.61
N VAL A 118 3.07 15.96 9.89
CA VAL A 118 1.72 16.34 9.40
C VAL A 118 1.84 17.67 8.66
N GLY A 119 1.08 17.84 7.58
CA GLY A 119 1.04 19.09 6.80
C GLY A 119 -0.40 19.44 6.38
N TYR A 120 -0.55 20.57 5.69
CA TYR A 120 -1.82 21.03 5.16
C TYR A 120 -1.79 21.02 3.63
N ASP A 121 -2.69 20.28 3.01
CA ASP A 121 -2.94 20.31 1.57
C ASP A 121 -3.95 21.43 1.27
N ALA A 122 -3.48 22.57 0.78
CA ALA A 122 -4.31 23.73 0.53
C ALA A 122 -5.34 23.47 -0.60
N GLY A 123 -4.98 22.69 -1.62
CA GLY A 123 -5.88 22.36 -2.73
C GLY A 123 -7.05 21.47 -2.32
N LYS A 124 -6.80 20.49 -1.44
CA LYS A 124 -7.83 19.56 -0.94
C LYS A 124 -8.41 19.98 0.40
N LYS A 125 -7.90 21.06 1.02
CA LYS A 125 -8.27 21.55 2.36
C LYS A 125 -8.19 20.46 3.45
N ILE A 126 -7.14 19.63 3.42
CA ILE A 126 -6.92 18.52 4.32
C ILE A 126 -5.66 18.75 5.14
N LYS A 127 -5.77 18.76 6.48
CA LYS A 127 -4.65 18.65 7.42
C LYS A 127 -4.39 17.18 7.71
N GLY A 128 -3.18 16.70 7.35
CA GLY A 128 -2.85 15.29 7.50
C GLY A 128 -1.62 14.86 6.72
N ARG A 129 -1.71 13.68 6.12
CA ARG A 129 -0.66 13.08 5.30
C ARG A 129 -1.13 12.82 3.88
N LYS A 130 -0.17 12.75 2.96
CA LYS A 130 -0.38 12.42 1.57
C LYS A 130 0.22 11.04 1.26
N ARG A 131 -0.58 10.17 0.67
CA ARG A 131 -0.20 8.83 0.23
C ARG A 131 0.04 8.87 -1.25
N HIS A 132 1.27 8.63 -1.67
CA HIS A 132 1.64 8.50 -3.07
C HIS A 132 1.69 7.02 -3.41
N LEU A 133 0.92 6.58 -4.39
CA LEU A 133 0.84 5.19 -4.82
C LEU A 133 1.31 5.03 -6.26
N LEU A 134 2.14 4.02 -6.47
CA LEU A 134 2.41 3.47 -7.78
C LEU A 134 1.74 2.09 -7.85
N VAL A 135 0.79 1.92 -8.77
CA VAL A 135 0.06 0.66 -8.95
C VAL A 135 0.23 0.12 -10.36
N ASP A 136 0.06 -1.19 -10.53
CA ASP A 136 0.02 -1.81 -11.86
C ASP A 136 -1.36 -1.66 -12.53
N THR A 137 -1.51 -2.22 -13.72
CA THR A 137 -2.77 -2.18 -14.49
C THR A 137 -3.94 -2.96 -13.87
N LEU A 138 -3.68 -3.82 -12.88
CA LEU A 138 -4.71 -4.48 -12.07
C LEU A 138 -5.07 -3.69 -10.82
N GLY A 139 -4.36 -2.58 -10.53
CA GLY A 139 -4.53 -1.78 -9.33
C GLY A 139 -3.75 -2.33 -8.11
N LEU A 140 -2.82 -3.24 -8.34
CA LEU A 140 -2.00 -3.81 -7.28
C LEU A 140 -0.79 -2.93 -7.00
N VAL A 141 -0.53 -2.65 -5.72
CA VAL A 141 0.52 -1.72 -5.30
C VAL A 141 1.91 -2.24 -5.68
N LEU A 142 2.66 -1.41 -6.42
CA LEU A 142 4.08 -1.57 -6.70
C LEU A 142 4.92 -0.88 -5.63
N GLY A 143 4.52 0.29 -5.21
CA GLY A 143 5.18 1.05 -4.17
C GLY A 143 4.26 2.09 -3.55
N VAL A 144 4.57 2.45 -2.32
CA VAL A 144 3.89 3.50 -1.55
C VAL A 144 4.91 4.38 -0.86
N LEU A 145 4.59 5.66 -0.77
CA LEU A 145 5.28 6.64 0.05
C LEU A 145 4.23 7.49 0.78
N VAL A 146 4.44 7.69 2.06
CA VAL A 146 3.63 8.60 2.87
C VAL A 146 4.46 9.82 3.24
N THR A 147 3.88 11.01 3.06
CA THR A 147 4.51 12.31 3.38
C THR A 147 3.56 13.20 4.15
N ALA A 148 4.06 14.34 4.65
CA ALA A 148 3.18 15.43 5.08
C ALA A 148 2.27 15.86 3.91
N ALA A 149 1.01 16.21 4.19
CA ALA A 149 0.08 16.63 3.13
C ALA A 149 0.50 17.92 2.42
N SER A 150 1.34 18.74 3.05
CA SER A 150 1.93 19.96 2.46
C SER A 150 2.95 19.68 1.35
N ILE A 151 3.52 18.47 1.28
CA ILE A 151 4.48 18.12 0.23
C ILE A 151 3.76 18.13 -1.14
N PRO A 152 4.29 18.85 -2.14
CA PRO A 152 3.75 18.85 -3.49
C PRO A 152 3.69 17.43 -4.10
N GLU A 153 2.65 17.15 -4.88
CA GLU A 153 2.45 15.82 -5.47
C GLU A 153 3.65 15.36 -6.31
N ARG A 154 4.23 16.26 -7.12
CA ARG A 154 5.43 15.96 -7.93
C ARG A 154 6.63 15.58 -7.07
N GLN A 155 6.89 16.33 -5.99
CA GLN A 155 8.00 16.03 -5.09
C GLN A 155 7.82 14.67 -4.40
N GLY A 156 6.63 14.38 -3.90
CA GLY A 156 6.32 13.06 -3.32
C GLY A 156 6.43 11.93 -4.35
N ALA A 157 6.01 12.17 -5.59
CA ALA A 157 6.18 11.23 -6.69
C ALA A 157 7.66 10.97 -7.01
N GLN A 158 8.49 12.01 -7.03
CA GLN A 158 9.94 11.86 -7.24
C GLN A 158 10.57 11.01 -6.14
N LEU A 159 10.23 11.26 -4.89
CA LEU A 159 10.71 10.45 -3.75
C LEU A 159 10.26 8.98 -3.85
N LEU A 160 9.01 8.72 -4.21
CA LEU A 160 8.50 7.37 -4.41
C LEU A 160 9.22 6.68 -5.58
N LEU A 161 9.34 7.34 -6.72
CA LEU A 161 9.95 6.78 -7.93
C LEU A 161 11.45 6.52 -7.73
N SER A 162 12.18 7.38 -7.02
CA SER A 162 13.59 7.13 -6.66
C SER A 162 13.75 5.82 -5.89
N ARG A 163 12.79 5.52 -5.00
CA ARG A 163 12.77 4.29 -4.21
C ARG A 163 12.40 3.07 -5.05
N VAL A 164 11.34 3.17 -5.86
CA VAL A 164 10.77 2.03 -6.61
C VAL A 164 11.56 1.72 -7.86
N LEU A 165 12.01 2.72 -8.63
CA LEU A 165 12.71 2.50 -9.89
C LEU A 165 14.12 1.91 -9.71
N ALA A 166 14.67 1.92 -8.51
CA ALA A 166 15.91 1.23 -8.19
C ALA A 166 15.82 -0.29 -8.52
N TRP A 167 14.66 -0.90 -8.27
CA TRP A 167 14.43 -2.34 -8.50
C TRP A 167 13.38 -2.66 -9.58
N CYS A 168 12.48 -1.71 -9.95
CA CYS A 168 11.49 -1.87 -11.01
C CYS A 168 12.05 -1.55 -12.41
N ASN A 169 13.11 -2.24 -12.85
CA ASN A 169 13.77 -1.97 -14.13
C ASN A 169 12.96 -2.39 -15.37
N TRP A 170 11.88 -3.14 -15.19
CA TRP A 170 10.99 -3.65 -16.25
C TRP A 170 9.89 -2.70 -16.67
N LEU A 171 9.62 -1.61 -15.90
CA LEU A 171 8.63 -0.61 -16.26
C LEU A 171 9.02 0.11 -17.55
N ARG A 172 8.04 0.30 -18.45
CA ARG A 172 8.19 0.96 -19.75
C ARG A 172 7.24 2.12 -19.92
N ARG A 173 6.10 2.11 -19.22
CA ARG A 173 5.07 3.13 -19.33
C ARG A 173 4.51 3.48 -17.96
N MET A 174 4.28 4.77 -17.72
CA MET A 174 3.65 5.27 -16.51
C MET A 174 2.62 6.33 -16.84
N TRP A 175 1.39 6.12 -16.40
CA TRP A 175 0.32 7.09 -16.52
C TRP A 175 0.23 7.94 -15.26
N VAL A 176 0.08 9.25 -15.44
CA VAL A 176 -0.03 10.25 -14.38
C VAL A 176 -1.15 11.24 -14.71
N ASP A 177 -1.63 11.98 -13.73
CA ASP A 177 -2.63 13.01 -13.96
C ASP A 177 -2.03 14.36 -14.42
N GLY A 178 -2.90 15.36 -14.66
CA GLY A 178 -2.51 16.70 -15.08
C GLY A 178 -1.62 17.42 -14.06
N GLY A 179 -1.69 17.11 -12.79
CA GLY A 179 -0.84 17.68 -11.74
C GLY A 179 0.65 17.36 -11.92
N TYR A 180 0.96 16.28 -12.65
CA TYR A 180 2.33 15.90 -13.00
C TYR A 180 2.77 16.39 -14.39
N SER A 181 1.95 17.21 -15.06
CA SER A 181 2.25 17.75 -16.39
C SER A 181 3.47 18.68 -16.36
N GLY A 182 4.16 18.77 -17.49
CA GLY A 182 5.34 19.63 -17.69
C GLY A 182 6.58 18.81 -18.06
N PRO A 183 7.53 19.48 -18.77
CA PRO A 183 8.73 18.82 -19.27
C PRO A 183 9.64 18.32 -18.14
N ASP A 184 9.74 19.07 -17.05
CA ASP A 184 10.69 18.82 -15.95
C ASP A 184 10.48 17.46 -15.28
N PHE A 185 9.23 17.08 -14.99
CA PHE A 185 8.93 15.78 -14.37
C PHE A 185 9.23 14.62 -15.31
N ALA A 186 8.82 14.73 -16.57
CA ALA A 186 9.08 13.70 -17.57
C ALA A 186 10.59 13.57 -17.87
N GLN A 187 11.32 14.68 -17.93
CA GLN A 187 12.76 14.69 -18.13
C GLN A 187 13.50 14.08 -16.93
N TRP A 188 13.08 14.42 -15.71
CA TRP A 188 13.63 13.83 -14.49
C TRP A 188 13.42 12.31 -14.43
N VAL A 189 12.22 11.82 -14.76
CA VAL A 189 11.95 10.37 -14.83
C VAL A 189 12.82 9.71 -15.91
N ARG A 190 12.99 10.36 -17.06
CA ARG A 190 13.85 9.86 -18.15
C ARG A 190 15.32 9.78 -17.74
N GLY A 191 15.80 10.74 -16.92
CA GLY A 191 17.12 10.69 -16.31
C GLY A 191 17.34 9.47 -15.42
N LEU A 192 16.31 9.09 -14.63
CA LEU A 192 16.38 7.88 -13.80
C LEU A 192 16.21 6.59 -14.62
N ARG A 193 15.34 6.60 -15.62
CA ARG A 193 14.97 5.43 -16.44
C ARG A 193 14.69 5.85 -17.89
N PRO A 194 15.71 5.85 -18.76
CA PRO A 194 15.57 6.32 -20.16
C PRO A 194 14.48 5.59 -20.96
N LYS A 195 14.20 4.32 -20.62
CA LYS A 195 13.18 3.49 -21.28
C LYS A 195 11.77 3.63 -20.70
N LEU A 196 11.57 4.44 -19.64
CA LEU A 196 10.27 4.66 -19.02
C LEU A 196 9.61 5.91 -19.61
N GLN A 197 8.51 5.69 -20.33
CA GLN A 197 7.70 6.77 -20.89
C GLN A 197 6.66 7.22 -19.88
N VAL A 198 6.57 8.55 -19.64
CA VAL A 198 5.53 9.18 -18.82
C VAL A 198 4.45 9.73 -19.74
N GLU A 199 3.22 9.27 -19.56
CA GLU A 199 2.05 9.74 -20.29
C GLU A 199 1.10 10.49 -19.34
N VAL A 200 0.88 11.78 -19.62
CA VAL A 200 -0.07 12.58 -18.85
C VAL A 200 -1.47 12.36 -19.41
N VAL A 201 -2.36 11.81 -18.60
CA VAL A 201 -3.77 11.61 -18.97
C VAL A 201 -4.56 12.84 -18.53
N LYS A 202 -4.86 13.73 -19.50
CA LYS A 202 -5.68 14.94 -19.27
C LYS A 202 -7.16 14.62 -19.50
N ARG A 203 -8.04 15.34 -18.80
CA ARG A 203 -9.46 15.38 -19.11
C ARG A 203 -9.63 16.10 -20.45
N SER A 204 -10.48 15.59 -21.32
CA SER A 204 -10.84 16.30 -22.54
C SER A 204 -11.70 17.52 -22.18
N ASP A 205 -11.32 18.72 -22.59
CA ASP A 205 -12.07 19.95 -22.36
C ASP A 205 -13.46 19.94 -23.03
N LYS A 206 -13.72 18.96 -23.92
CA LYS A 206 -14.97 18.81 -24.67
C LYS A 206 -16.07 18.04 -23.92
N THR A 207 -15.81 17.48 -22.74
CA THR A 207 -16.78 16.69 -21.98
C THR A 207 -17.18 17.40 -20.70
N SER A 208 -18.42 17.92 -20.63
CA SER A 208 -19.06 18.31 -19.38
C SER A 208 -19.58 17.06 -18.65
N GLY A 209 -19.45 17.01 -17.32
CA GLY A 209 -19.90 15.90 -16.49
C GLY A 209 -18.79 14.93 -16.05
N PHE A 210 -19.17 13.86 -15.35
CA PHE A 210 -18.23 12.83 -14.89
C PHE A 210 -17.81 11.92 -16.06
N THR A 211 -16.52 11.91 -16.40
CA THR A 211 -15.95 11.02 -17.42
C THR A 211 -14.87 10.15 -16.80
N VAL A 212 -15.03 8.84 -16.93
CA VAL A 212 -14.00 7.87 -16.49
C VAL A 212 -12.78 8.02 -17.38
N MET A 213 -11.69 8.52 -16.80
CA MET A 213 -10.42 8.69 -17.52
C MET A 213 -9.80 7.34 -17.82
N PRO A 214 -9.53 7.00 -19.10
CA PRO A 214 -8.89 5.74 -19.44
C PRO A 214 -7.63 5.52 -18.62
N LYS A 215 -7.51 4.34 -18.00
CA LYS A 215 -6.35 3.90 -17.21
C LYS A 215 -6.19 4.56 -15.83
N ARG A 216 -6.52 5.86 -15.62
CA ARG A 216 -6.42 6.53 -14.31
C ARG A 216 -7.39 5.98 -13.26
N TRP A 217 -8.62 5.64 -13.64
CA TRP A 217 -9.60 5.07 -12.72
C TRP A 217 -9.07 3.87 -11.93
N VAL A 218 -8.01 3.20 -12.42
CA VAL A 218 -7.41 2.03 -11.77
C VAL A 218 -6.80 2.40 -10.40
N VAL A 219 -6.05 3.50 -10.33
CA VAL A 219 -5.46 3.94 -9.04
C VAL A 219 -6.52 4.53 -8.12
N GLU A 220 -7.51 5.25 -8.67
CA GLU A 220 -8.66 5.75 -7.91
C GLU A 220 -9.45 4.58 -7.28
N ARG A 221 -9.71 3.51 -8.06
CA ARG A 221 -10.27 2.27 -7.55
C ARG A 221 -9.42 1.65 -6.44
N THR A 222 -8.11 1.68 -6.57
CA THR A 222 -7.21 1.17 -5.54
C THR A 222 -7.34 1.95 -4.25
N PHE A 223 -7.38 3.29 -4.31
CA PHE A 223 -7.70 4.09 -3.13
C PHE A 223 -9.06 3.69 -2.54
N GLY A 224 -10.09 3.50 -3.36
CA GLY A 224 -11.40 3.02 -2.91
C GLY A 224 -11.32 1.66 -2.19
N TRP A 225 -10.51 0.71 -2.67
CA TRP A 225 -10.30 -0.56 -1.98
C TRP A 225 -9.59 -0.39 -0.64
N LEU A 226 -8.58 0.47 -0.56
CA LEU A 226 -7.85 0.76 0.66
C LEU A 226 -8.76 1.40 1.71
N MET A 227 -9.63 2.33 1.32
CA MET A 227 -10.58 3.01 2.21
C MET A 227 -11.67 2.08 2.79
N ARG A 228 -11.88 0.88 2.24
CA ARG A 228 -12.71 -0.16 2.86
C ARG A 228 -12.10 -0.78 4.12
N HIS A 229 -10.86 -0.43 4.44
CA HIS A 229 -10.17 -0.81 5.66
C HIS A 229 -10.20 0.37 6.63
N ARG A 230 -10.94 0.24 7.73
CA ARG A 230 -11.20 1.36 8.67
C ARG A 230 -9.91 2.01 9.20
N ARG A 231 -8.83 1.23 9.35
CA ARG A 231 -7.52 1.76 9.75
C ARG A 231 -6.94 2.77 8.76
N LEU A 232 -7.36 2.73 7.49
CA LEU A 232 -6.86 3.60 6.42
C LEU A 232 -7.79 4.79 6.10
N VAL A 233 -9.00 4.86 6.69
CA VAL A 233 -9.93 5.99 6.47
C VAL A 233 -9.35 7.30 7.00
N ARG A 234 -8.56 7.20 8.05
CA ARG A 234 -7.80 8.30 8.65
C ARG A 234 -6.39 7.79 8.98
N ASP A 235 -5.41 8.69 9.04
CA ASP A 235 -4.05 8.30 9.47
C ASP A 235 -3.93 8.44 10.99
N TYR A 236 -3.71 7.30 11.66
CA TYR A 236 -3.51 7.19 13.11
C TYR A 236 -2.05 6.87 13.47
N GLU A 237 -1.17 6.83 12.47
CA GLU A 237 0.19 6.33 12.69
C GLU A 237 1.13 7.45 13.11
N ARG A 238 2.07 7.12 14.03
CA ARG A 238 3.09 8.08 14.45
C ARG A 238 4.18 8.28 13.40
N THR A 239 4.47 7.23 12.61
CA THR A 239 5.54 7.27 11.60
C THR A 239 4.98 6.96 10.21
N GLU A 240 5.60 7.56 9.21
CA GLU A 240 5.26 7.36 7.79
C GLU A 240 5.43 5.88 7.40
N ILE A 241 6.50 5.23 7.86
CA ILE A 241 6.78 3.82 7.56
C ILE A 241 5.70 2.88 8.12
N SER A 242 5.10 3.21 9.28
CA SER A 242 3.95 2.45 9.81
C SER A 242 2.70 2.66 8.96
N ALA A 243 2.47 3.89 8.47
CA ALA A 243 1.36 4.19 7.57
C ALA A 243 1.51 3.46 6.22
N GLU A 244 2.73 3.41 5.67
CA GLU A 244 3.06 2.62 4.47
C GLU A 244 2.80 1.13 4.69
N ALA A 245 3.21 0.59 5.84
CA ALA A 245 2.99 -0.83 6.19
C ALA A 245 1.50 -1.19 6.20
N TRP A 246 0.63 -0.35 6.74
CA TRP A 246 -0.81 -0.59 6.73
C TRP A 246 -1.41 -0.61 5.33
N ILE A 247 -0.87 0.17 4.40
CA ILE A 247 -1.29 0.13 2.99
C ILE A 247 -0.90 -1.21 2.36
N TYR A 248 0.33 -1.68 2.58
CA TYR A 248 0.75 -3.00 2.12
C TYR A 248 -0.08 -4.13 2.74
N ILE A 249 -0.39 -4.08 4.05
CA ILE A 249 -1.21 -5.07 4.74
C ILE A 249 -2.63 -5.11 4.18
N ALA A 250 -3.25 -3.97 3.92
CA ALA A 250 -4.55 -3.90 3.28
C ALA A 250 -4.51 -4.51 1.87
N MET A 251 -3.46 -4.24 1.11
CA MET A 251 -3.27 -4.81 -0.22
C MET A 251 -3.02 -6.32 -0.16
N ILE A 252 -2.23 -6.82 0.79
CA ILE A 252 -2.03 -8.25 1.06
C ILE A 252 -3.39 -8.94 1.29
N ARG A 253 -4.27 -8.37 2.12
CA ARG A 253 -5.60 -8.91 2.35
C ARG A 253 -6.43 -8.96 1.07
N ILE A 254 -6.36 -7.94 0.23
CA ILE A 254 -7.07 -7.88 -1.06
C ILE A 254 -6.54 -8.97 -2.01
N GLN A 255 -5.23 -9.14 -2.09
CA GLN A 255 -4.57 -10.13 -2.95
C GLN A 255 -4.89 -11.56 -2.49
N LEU A 256 -4.81 -11.84 -1.19
CA LEU A 256 -5.17 -13.16 -0.64
C LEU A 256 -6.63 -13.54 -0.93
N ARG A 257 -7.57 -12.57 -0.89
CA ARG A 257 -8.98 -12.81 -1.24
C ARG A 257 -9.23 -13.02 -2.73
N ARG A 258 -8.25 -12.75 -3.58
CA ARG A 258 -8.33 -13.06 -5.01
C ARG A 258 -7.74 -14.43 -5.32
N LEU A 259 -6.80 -14.87 -4.50
CA LEU A 259 -6.08 -16.14 -4.72
C LEU A 259 -6.77 -17.33 -4.07
N ALA A 260 -7.59 -17.07 -2.99
CA ALA A 260 -8.28 -18.13 -2.23
C ALA A 260 -9.53 -17.61 -1.52
#